data_e58b2a1cc7f5b0e2a3de82e4a08f0a93
#
_entry.id   e58b2a1cc7f5b0e2a3de82e4a08f0a93
#
_cell.length_a   1.000
_cell.length_b   1.000
_cell.length_c   1.000
_cell.angle_alpha   90.00
_cell.angle_beta   90.00
_cell.angle_gamma   90.00
#
_symmetry.space_group_name_H-M   'P 1'
#
loop_
_entity.id
_entity.type
_entity.pdbx_description
1 polymer ?
#
loop_
_entity_poly.entity_id
_entity_poly.type
_entity_poly.pdbx_seq_one_letter_code
_entity_poly.pdbx_strand_id
1 'polypeptide(L)'
;MLLEGKNALITGAARGIGAAMAEVFAREGANVWAFARTPDARFEARLAMAAGKYGVWIKPVYCELTDTAALKEAFRQVMADKQPLNVLVNNAGIMGEDRMFQMTSAEDMHRIMDVNFFAMVEVSRLATRLMARNKCGAVVNIASVAGIEGDSRLDYSASKAAVIAATKKMARELISVGIRVNALAPGFTDTDLVSGLSEKVTQEQLGRILMHRKARPEEIAGVAAFLASDMASYVTGQVWRVDGGML
;
A
#
# COMPACT_ATOMS: atom_id res chain seq x y z
N MET A 1 14.23 -2.72 -16.57
CA MET A 1 13.60 -2.37 -15.26
C MET A 1 12.13 -2.00 -15.49
N LEU A 2 11.23 -2.43 -14.61
CA LEU A 2 9.79 -2.21 -14.81
C LEU A 2 9.35 -0.75 -14.61
N LEU A 3 10.07 0.01 -13.79
CA LEU A 3 9.68 1.34 -13.32
C LEU A 3 10.75 2.41 -13.62
N GLU A 4 11.60 2.15 -14.60
CA GLU A 4 12.68 3.07 -14.99
C GLU A 4 12.13 4.48 -15.29
N GLY A 5 12.72 5.48 -14.63
CA GLY A 5 12.34 6.89 -14.78
C GLY A 5 10.98 7.28 -14.16
N LYS A 6 10.26 6.35 -13.52
CA LYS A 6 9.00 6.68 -12.82
C LYS A 6 9.29 7.20 -11.41
N ASN A 7 8.42 8.07 -10.93
CA ASN A 7 8.44 8.58 -9.57
C ASN A 7 7.22 8.05 -8.81
N ALA A 8 7.46 7.34 -7.73
CA ALA A 8 6.44 6.67 -6.93
C ALA A 8 6.29 7.30 -5.54
N LEU A 9 5.07 7.43 -5.06
CA LEU A 9 4.75 7.74 -3.68
C LEU A 9 4.22 6.48 -3.00
N ILE A 10 4.84 6.06 -1.90
CA ILE A 10 4.46 4.85 -1.16
C ILE A 10 4.11 5.24 0.28
N THR A 11 2.87 5.00 0.71
CA THR A 11 2.47 5.24 2.10
C THR A 11 2.78 4.03 2.98
N GLY A 12 3.13 4.29 4.26
CA GLY A 12 3.48 3.24 5.21
C GLY A 12 4.78 2.52 4.84
N ALA A 13 5.77 3.26 4.29
CA ALA A 13 7.02 2.70 3.78
C ALA A 13 8.05 2.32 4.87
N ALA A 14 7.77 2.58 6.15
CA ALA A 14 8.74 2.38 7.21
C ALA A 14 9.04 0.90 7.51
N ARG A 15 8.12 -0.02 7.28
CA ARG A 15 8.26 -1.45 7.60
C ARG A 15 7.39 -2.35 6.73
N GLY A 16 7.57 -3.66 6.88
CA GLY A 16 6.72 -4.69 6.24
C GLY A 16 6.66 -4.57 4.72
N ILE A 17 5.47 -4.72 4.16
CA ILE A 17 5.22 -4.67 2.72
C ILE A 17 5.64 -3.33 2.12
N GLY A 18 5.35 -2.21 2.79
CA GLY A 18 5.71 -0.88 2.30
C GLY A 18 7.21 -0.65 2.19
N ALA A 19 7.99 -1.19 3.13
CA ALA A 19 9.44 -1.15 3.07
C ALA A 19 10.01 -1.99 1.91
N ALA A 20 9.47 -3.19 1.72
CA ALA A 20 9.81 -4.04 0.59
C ALA A 20 9.44 -3.40 -0.75
N MET A 21 8.29 -2.70 -0.81
CA MET A 21 7.91 -1.94 -2.00
C MET A 21 8.88 -0.81 -2.32
N ALA A 22 9.33 -0.05 -1.31
CA ALA A 22 10.30 1.02 -1.54
C ALA A 22 11.62 0.46 -2.13
N GLU A 23 12.10 -0.68 -1.63
CA GLU A 23 13.30 -1.33 -2.15
C GLU A 23 13.11 -1.96 -3.52
N VAL A 24 12.00 -2.70 -3.75
CA VAL A 24 11.70 -3.32 -5.04
C VAL A 24 11.50 -2.26 -6.11
N PHE A 25 10.78 -1.17 -5.83
CA PHE A 25 10.55 -0.10 -6.78
C PHE A 25 11.86 0.60 -7.15
N ALA A 26 12.74 0.85 -6.17
CA ALA A 26 14.07 1.37 -6.41
C ALA A 26 14.91 0.43 -7.30
N ARG A 27 14.91 -0.87 -7.01
CA ARG A 27 15.56 -1.89 -7.83
C ARG A 27 15.05 -1.91 -9.26
N GLU A 28 13.77 -1.65 -9.45
CA GLU A 28 13.14 -1.55 -10.78
C GLU A 28 13.27 -0.16 -11.43
N GLY A 29 14.11 0.73 -10.87
CA GLY A 29 14.49 2.01 -11.44
C GLY A 29 13.58 3.20 -11.10
N ALA A 30 12.67 3.04 -10.13
CA ALA A 30 11.82 4.15 -9.68
C ALA A 30 12.52 5.01 -8.63
N ASN A 31 12.30 6.30 -8.71
CA ASN A 31 12.49 7.20 -7.59
C ASN A 31 11.29 7.10 -6.63
N VAL A 32 11.52 7.30 -5.33
CA VAL A 32 10.46 7.07 -4.34
C VAL A 32 10.35 8.19 -3.31
N TRP A 33 9.15 8.73 -3.11
CA TRP A 33 8.76 9.41 -1.88
C TRP A 33 8.22 8.35 -0.91
N ALA A 34 8.97 8.08 0.15
CA ALA A 34 8.67 7.06 1.13
C ALA A 34 7.97 7.69 2.35
N PHE A 35 6.63 7.61 2.39
CA PHE A 35 5.84 8.20 3.47
C PHE A 35 5.86 7.32 4.71
N ALA A 36 6.20 7.91 5.85
CA ALA A 36 6.17 7.31 7.17
C ALA A 36 5.52 8.26 8.18
N ARG A 37 5.07 7.74 9.30
CA ARG A 37 4.39 8.56 10.32
C ARG A 37 5.37 9.43 11.11
N THR A 38 6.48 8.84 11.51
CA THR A 38 7.47 9.49 12.39
C THR A 38 8.88 9.28 11.86
N PRO A 39 9.81 10.22 12.10
CA PRO A 39 11.23 10.04 11.81
C PRO A 39 11.81 8.81 12.52
N ASP A 40 12.66 8.08 11.80
CA ASP A 40 13.38 6.91 12.31
C ASP A 40 14.72 6.77 11.58
N ALA A 41 15.82 6.81 12.32
CA ALA A 41 17.17 6.78 11.75
C ALA A 41 17.48 5.46 11.01
N ARG A 42 16.91 4.32 11.43
CA ARG A 42 17.10 3.04 10.75
C ARG A 42 16.35 3.01 9.42
N PHE A 43 15.17 3.62 9.40
CA PHE A 43 14.40 3.79 8.16
C PHE A 43 15.18 4.65 7.17
N GLU A 44 15.69 5.82 7.59
CA GLU A 44 16.48 6.72 6.73
C GLU A 44 17.75 6.05 6.20
N ALA A 45 18.51 5.36 7.06
CA ALA A 45 19.70 4.63 6.65
C ALA A 45 19.40 3.56 5.59
N ARG A 46 18.29 2.81 5.76
CA ARG A 46 17.84 1.81 4.77
C ARG A 46 17.49 2.45 3.43
N LEU A 47 16.77 3.58 3.44
CA LEU A 47 16.45 4.30 2.21
C LEU A 47 17.70 4.80 1.49
N ALA A 48 18.67 5.36 2.24
CA ALA A 48 19.93 5.85 1.69
C ALA A 48 20.75 4.70 1.06
N MET A 49 20.81 3.54 1.73
CA MET A 49 21.47 2.34 1.18
C MET A 49 20.83 1.87 -0.13
N ALA A 50 19.50 1.78 -0.17
CA ALA A 50 18.78 1.38 -1.37
C ALA A 50 18.96 2.40 -2.51
N ALA A 51 18.88 3.69 -2.21
CA ALA A 51 19.11 4.76 -3.18
C ALA A 51 20.50 4.66 -3.81
N GLY A 52 21.55 4.53 -3.00
CA GLY A 52 22.92 4.36 -3.48
C GLY A 52 23.15 3.07 -4.28
N LYS A 53 22.54 1.96 -3.83
CA LYS A 53 22.65 0.65 -4.49
C LYS A 53 22.04 0.62 -5.90
N TYR A 54 20.92 1.31 -6.08
CA TYR A 54 20.14 1.23 -7.33
C TYR A 54 20.24 2.49 -8.20
N GLY A 55 20.96 3.52 -7.77
CA GLY A 55 21.17 4.75 -8.54
C GLY A 55 19.94 5.62 -8.72
N VAL A 56 19.03 5.59 -7.75
CA VAL A 56 17.78 6.38 -7.71
C VAL A 56 17.76 7.26 -6.46
N TRP A 57 16.82 8.22 -6.40
CA TRP A 57 16.59 8.91 -5.13
C TRP A 57 15.41 8.29 -4.39
N ILE A 58 15.55 8.17 -3.06
CA ILE A 58 14.47 7.78 -2.15
C ILE A 58 14.43 8.81 -1.03
N LYS A 59 13.33 9.54 -0.93
CA LYS A 59 13.16 10.63 0.04
C LYS A 59 12.14 10.23 1.10
N PRO A 60 12.49 10.26 2.40
CA PRO A 60 11.50 10.14 3.46
C PRO A 60 10.59 11.36 3.50
N VAL A 61 9.30 11.15 3.70
CA VAL A 61 8.30 12.19 3.97
C VAL A 61 7.51 11.78 5.20
N TYR A 62 7.52 12.63 6.22
CA TYR A 62 6.87 12.32 7.50
C TYR A 62 5.51 12.99 7.59
N CYS A 63 4.47 12.17 7.82
CA CYS A 63 3.10 12.66 7.85
C CYS A 63 2.19 11.69 8.62
N GLU A 64 1.39 12.23 9.54
CA GLU A 64 0.22 11.51 10.04
C GLU A 64 -0.90 11.63 8.99
N LEU A 65 -1.24 10.51 8.35
CA LEU A 65 -2.14 10.50 7.18
C LEU A 65 -3.59 10.88 7.52
N THR A 66 -3.98 10.74 8.78
CA THR A 66 -5.30 11.13 9.28
C THR A 66 -5.40 12.62 9.60
N ASP A 67 -4.27 13.33 9.67
CA ASP A 67 -4.22 14.79 9.80
C ASP A 67 -4.21 15.45 8.43
N THR A 68 -5.32 16.08 8.08
CA THR A 68 -5.48 16.76 6.78
C THR A 68 -4.48 17.91 6.56
N ALA A 69 -4.06 18.61 7.62
CA ALA A 69 -3.11 19.71 7.50
C ALA A 69 -1.69 19.17 7.26
N ALA A 70 -1.27 18.15 8.04
CA ALA A 70 -0.01 17.46 7.85
C ALA A 70 0.08 16.80 6.47
N LEU A 71 -1.00 16.19 6.00
CA LEU A 71 -1.06 15.58 4.68
C LEU A 71 -0.89 16.60 3.55
N LYS A 72 -1.54 17.77 3.64
CA LYS A 72 -1.36 18.86 2.66
C LYS A 72 0.08 19.36 2.64
N GLU A 73 0.72 19.48 3.81
CA GLU A 73 2.12 19.90 3.89
C GLU A 73 3.07 18.85 3.27
N ALA A 74 2.85 17.58 3.54
CA ALA A 74 3.60 16.49 2.91
C ALA A 74 3.50 16.53 1.36
N PHE A 75 2.31 16.81 0.83
CA PHE A 75 2.14 16.99 -0.62
C PHE A 75 2.79 18.27 -1.16
N ARG A 76 2.92 19.34 -0.36
CA ARG A 76 3.72 20.52 -0.76
C ARG A 76 5.20 20.17 -0.90
N GLN A 77 5.75 19.33 0.00
CA GLN A 77 7.13 18.85 -0.12
C GLN A 77 7.31 18.01 -1.40
N VAL A 78 6.39 17.10 -1.72
CA VAL A 78 6.42 16.34 -2.98
C VAL A 78 6.41 17.28 -4.20
N MET A 79 5.56 18.30 -4.19
CA MET A 79 5.47 19.28 -5.29
C MET A 79 6.72 20.17 -5.40
N ALA A 80 7.40 20.47 -4.30
CA ALA A 80 8.61 21.28 -4.28
C ALA A 80 9.78 20.62 -5.04
N ASP A 81 9.78 19.32 -5.16
CA ASP A 81 10.77 18.57 -5.96
C ASP A 81 10.60 18.75 -7.47
N LYS A 82 9.48 19.31 -7.93
CA LYS A 82 9.16 19.58 -9.35
C LYS A 82 9.26 18.33 -10.25
N GLN A 83 9.09 17.16 -9.65
CA GLN A 83 9.08 15.87 -10.37
C GLN A 83 7.64 15.44 -10.62
N PRO A 84 7.33 14.81 -11.78
CA PRO A 84 6.01 14.25 -12.02
C PRO A 84 5.73 13.09 -11.07
N LEU A 85 4.53 12.99 -10.55
CA LEU A 85 4.09 11.80 -9.82
C LEU A 85 3.47 10.81 -10.81
N ASN A 86 4.06 9.62 -10.93
CA ASN A 86 3.63 8.57 -11.88
C ASN A 86 2.89 7.42 -11.18
N VAL A 87 3.31 7.09 -9.95
CA VAL A 87 2.78 5.94 -9.22
C VAL A 87 2.40 6.33 -7.80
N LEU A 88 1.21 5.89 -7.37
CA LEU A 88 0.80 5.93 -5.97
C LEU A 88 0.61 4.50 -5.47
N VAL A 89 1.23 4.16 -4.34
CA VAL A 89 0.94 2.95 -3.60
C VAL A 89 0.33 3.32 -2.25
N ASN A 90 -0.96 3.05 -2.08
CA ASN A 90 -1.66 3.17 -0.82
C ASN A 90 -1.45 1.87 -0.02
N ASN A 91 -0.38 1.84 0.78
CA ASN A 91 -0.04 0.66 1.57
C ASN A 91 -0.27 0.89 3.08
N ALA A 92 -0.25 2.12 3.57
CA ALA A 92 -0.48 2.39 4.98
C ALA A 92 -1.78 1.74 5.47
N GLY A 93 -1.69 1.09 6.62
CA GLY A 93 -2.84 0.43 7.24
C GLY A 93 -2.47 -0.14 8.60
N ILE A 94 -3.48 -0.32 9.41
CA ILE A 94 -3.40 -0.92 10.74
C ILE A 94 -4.41 -2.06 10.85
N MET A 95 -4.09 -3.03 11.69
CA MET A 95 -5.00 -4.05 12.19
C MET A 95 -5.04 -3.90 13.71
N GLY A 96 -6.19 -3.91 14.31
CA GLY A 96 -6.30 -3.82 15.77
C GLY A 96 -5.97 -5.15 16.44
N GLU A 97 -6.15 -5.20 17.77
CA GLU A 97 -6.04 -6.44 18.54
C GLU A 97 -7.16 -7.42 18.12
N ASP A 98 -6.87 -8.72 18.12
CA ASP A 98 -7.89 -9.72 17.79
C ASP A 98 -8.98 -9.75 18.89
N ARG A 99 -10.23 -9.54 18.48
CA ARG A 99 -11.39 -9.49 19.38
C ARG A 99 -12.61 -10.08 18.68
N MET A 100 -13.48 -10.69 19.47
CA MET A 100 -14.79 -11.15 19.02
C MET A 100 -15.65 -9.96 18.57
N PHE A 101 -16.57 -10.19 17.64
CA PHE A 101 -17.47 -9.15 17.10
C PHE A 101 -18.13 -8.29 18.18
N GLN A 102 -18.71 -8.93 19.21
CA GLN A 102 -19.41 -8.21 20.30
C GLN A 102 -18.49 -7.33 21.16
N MET A 103 -17.16 -7.54 21.07
CA MET A 103 -16.17 -6.79 21.85
C MET A 103 -15.50 -5.68 21.04
N THR A 104 -15.85 -5.52 19.76
CA THR A 104 -15.30 -4.46 18.91
C THR A 104 -16.01 -3.15 19.22
N SER A 105 -15.27 -2.17 19.75
CA SER A 105 -15.81 -0.85 20.07
C SER A 105 -16.05 0.01 18.83
N ALA A 106 -16.98 0.97 18.92
CA ALA A 106 -17.17 1.95 17.84
C ALA A 106 -15.90 2.79 17.59
N GLU A 107 -15.15 3.09 18.68
CA GLU A 107 -13.88 3.83 18.60
C GLU A 107 -12.83 3.07 17.79
N ASP A 108 -12.67 1.76 18.04
CA ASP A 108 -11.77 0.91 17.25
C ASP A 108 -12.18 0.86 15.78
N MET A 109 -13.48 0.72 15.49
CA MET A 109 -14.01 0.73 14.14
C MET A 109 -13.69 2.05 13.42
N HIS A 110 -13.93 3.20 14.05
CA HIS A 110 -13.61 4.50 13.46
C HIS A 110 -12.12 4.63 13.21
N ARG A 111 -11.27 4.32 14.20
CA ARG A 111 -9.80 4.41 14.06
C ARG A 111 -9.28 3.55 12.91
N ILE A 112 -9.77 2.34 12.75
CA ILE A 112 -9.38 1.45 11.63
C ILE A 112 -9.85 2.02 10.30
N MET A 113 -11.09 2.51 10.23
CA MET A 113 -11.62 3.13 9.01
C MET A 113 -10.89 4.43 8.65
N ASP A 114 -10.57 5.27 9.62
CA ASP A 114 -9.85 6.52 9.42
C ASP A 114 -8.49 6.28 8.76
N VAL A 115 -7.71 5.33 9.27
CA VAL A 115 -6.38 5.03 8.74
C VAL A 115 -6.45 4.23 7.43
N ASN A 116 -7.23 3.13 7.40
CA ASN A 116 -7.20 2.19 6.27
C ASN A 116 -7.98 2.67 5.06
N PHE A 117 -8.99 3.50 5.26
CA PHE A 117 -9.89 3.91 4.18
C PHE A 117 -9.91 5.42 3.97
N PHE A 118 -10.31 6.23 4.95
CA PHE A 118 -10.48 7.67 4.72
C PHE A 118 -9.14 8.36 4.41
N ALA A 119 -8.05 8.03 5.10
CA ALA A 119 -6.73 8.56 4.78
C ALA A 119 -6.27 8.12 3.38
N MET A 120 -6.51 6.86 2.99
CA MET A 120 -6.24 6.36 1.64
C MET A 120 -6.99 7.17 0.56
N VAL A 121 -8.26 7.48 0.79
CA VAL A 121 -9.07 8.30 -0.14
C VAL A 121 -8.48 9.71 -0.27
N GLU A 122 -8.12 10.35 0.85
CA GLU A 122 -7.52 11.69 0.82
C GLU A 122 -6.15 11.73 0.13
N VAL A 123 -5.28 10.76 0.42
CA VAL A 123 -3.99 10.60 -0.30
C VAL A 123 -4.25 10.43 -1.80
N SER A 124 -5.17 9.55 -2.17
CA SER A 124 -5.52 9.31 -3.59
C SER A 124 -6.05 10.56 -4.26
N ARG A 125 -6.90 11.33 -3.59
CA ARG A 125 -7.47 12.59 -4.11
C ARG A 125 -6.38 13.63 -4.40
N LEU A 126 -5.38 13.76 -3.53
CA LEU A 126 -4.27 14.68 -3.73
C LEU A 126 -3.31 14.18 -4.83
N ALA A 127 -2.92 12.91 -4.78
CA ALA A 127 -2.00 12.31 -5.74
C ALA A 127 -2.56 12.30 -7.17
N THR A 128 -3.80 11.88 -7.34
CA THR A 128 -4.42 11.78 -8.67
C THR A 128 -4.63 13.15 -9.34
N ARG A 129 -4.80 14.24 -8.56
CA ARG A 129 -4.78 15.60 -9.09
C ARG A 129 -3.42 15.99 -9.69
N LEU A 130 -2.31 15.50 -9.11
CA LEU A 130 -0.98 15.73 -9.67
C LEU A 130 -0.76 14.88 -10.93
N MET A 131 -1.15 13.60 -10.88
CA MET A 131 -1.05 12.67 -12.02
C MET A 131 -1.88 13.13 -13.22
N ALA A 132 -3.10 13.64 -13.00
CA ALA A 132 -3.99 14.09 -14.06
C ALA A 132 -3.40 15.23 -14.92
N ARG A 133 -2.48 16.03 -14.39
CA ARG A 133 -1.76 17.06 -15.14
C ARG A 133 -0.92 16.46 -16.27
N ASN A 134 -0.40 15.28 -16.06
CA ASN A 134 0.45 14.55 -17.02
C ASN A 134 -0.36 13.51 -17.82
N LYS A 135 -1.66 13.36 -17.57
CA LYS A 135 -2.55 12.38 -18.18
C LYS A 135 -1.99 10.94 -18.14
N CYS A 136 -1.28 10.61 -17.09
CA CYS A 136 -0.63 9.32 -16.91
C CYS A 136 -0.47 9.02 -15.43
N GLY A 137 -0.83 7.81 -15.01
CA GLY A 137 -0.59 7.38 -13.65
C GLY A 137 -1.05 5.94 -13.38
N ALA A 138 -0.48 5.37 -12.32
CA ALA A 138 -0.92 4.09 -11.78
C ALA A 138 -1.11 4.18 -10.26
N VAL A 139 -2.27 3.75 -9.79
CA VAL A 139 -2.58 3.65 -8.35
C VAL A 139 -2.70 2.17 -7.99
N VAL A 140 -1.97 1.75 -6.97
CA VAL A 140 -2.03 0.41 -6.39
C VAL A 140 -2.48 0.54 -4.94
N ASN A 141 -3.66 0.03 -4.63
CA ASN A 141 -4.23 0.02 -3.28
C ASN A 141 -3.97 -1.33 -2.61
N ILE A 142 -3.41 -1.33 -1.40
CA ILE A 142 -3.21 -2.56 -0.65
C ILE A 142 -4.45 -2.86 0.18
N ALA A 143 -5.27 -3.77 -0.35
CA ALA A 143 -6.42 -4.36 0.31
C ALA A 143 -5.98 -5.52 1.23
N SER A 144 -6.72 -6.61 1.27
CA SER A 144 -6.41 -7.88 1.94
C SER A 144 -7.37 -8.95 1.44
N VAL A 145 -6.99 -10.23 1.52
CA VAL A 145 -7.94 -11.33 1.39
C VAL A 145 -9.08 -11.21 2.39
N ALA A 146 -8.82 -10.69 3.59
CA ALA A 146 -9.84 -10.41 4.60
C ALA A 146 -10.95 -9.45 4.11
N GLY A 147 -10.64 -8.54 3.19
CA GLY A 147 -11.64 -7.67 2.55
C GLY A 147 -12.48 -8.37 1.47
N ILE A 148 -12.08 -9.55 1.05
CA ILE A 148 -12.82 -10.39 0.08
C ILE A 148 -13.66 -11.43 0.82
N GLU A 149 -13.03 -12.16 1.76
CA GLU A 149 -13.62 -13.32 2.44
C GLU A 149 -14.38 -12.95 3.72
N GLY A 150 -14.01 -11.82 4.37
CA GLY A 150 -14.58 -11.45 5.67
C GLY A 150 -14.08 -12.31 6.83
N ASP A 151 -12.97 -13.01 6.68
CA ASP A 151 -12.45 -14.03 7.59
C ASP A 151 -11.51 -13.50 8.69
N SER A 152 -11.47 -12.20 8.87
CA SER A 152 -10.70 -11.52 9.91
C SER A 152 -11.63 -10.67 10.77
N ARG A 153 -11.07 -9.82 11.62
CA ARG A 153 -11.84 -8.85 12.43
C ARG A 153 -12.83 -8.07 11.57
N LEU A 154 -14.00 -7.77 12.15
CA LEU A 154 -15.06 -7.03 11.45
C LEU A 154 -14.55 -5.69 10.90
N ASP A 155 -13.92 -4.88 11.74
CA ASP A 155 -13.45 -3.53 11.42
C ASP A 155 -12.37 -3.54 10.33
N TYR A 156 -11.39 -4.46 10.44
CA TYR A 156 -10.34 -4.62 9.45
C TYR A 156 -10.90 -5.14 8.11
N SER A 157 -11.68 -6.21 8.14
CA SER A 157 -12.30 -6.79 6.94
C SER A 157 -13.18 -5.75 6.22
N ALA A 158 -14.02 -5.03 6.97
CA ALA A 158 -14.86 -3.96 6.42
C ALA A 158 -14.03 -2.83 5.79
N SER A 159 -12.93 -2.39 6.47
CA SER A 159 -12.06 -1.35 5.91
C SER A 159 -11.39 -1.80 4.60
N LYS A 160 -10.95 -3.05 4.50
CA LYS A 160 -10.31 -3.60 3.31
C LYS A 160 -11.31 -3.89 2.19
N ALA A 161 -12.56 -4.23 2.51
CA ALA A 161 -13.66 -4.30 1.56
C ALA A 161 -13.99 -2.90 0.99
N ALA A 162 -13.97 -1.86 1.83
CA ALA A 162 -14.16 -0.47 1.39
C ALA A 162 -13.05 -0.03 0.41
N VAL A 163 -11.78 -0.40 0.65
CA VAL A 163 -10.66 -0.18 -0.27
C VAL A 163 -10.91 -0.84 -1.63
N ILE A 164 -11.42 -2.08 -1.64
CA ILE A 164 -11.77 -2.81 -2.87
C ILE A 164 -12.85 -2.06 -3.65
N ALA A 165 -13.92 -1.63 -2.98
CA ALA A 165 -15.02 -0.89 -3.61
C ALA A 165 -14.53 0.45 -4.19
N ALA A 166 -13.74 1.21 -3.41
CA ALA A 166 -13.15 2.47 -3.84
C ALA A 166 -12.22 2.29 -5.05
N THR A 167 -11.40 1.23 -5.08
CA THR A 167 -10.54 0.89 -6.22
C THR A 167 -11.33 0.79 -7.52
N LYS A 168 -12.43 0.04 -7.51
CA LYS A 168 -13.31 -0.14 -8.68
C LYS A 168 -13.96 1.18 -9.13
N LYS A 169 -14.37 2.00 -8.17
CA LYS A 169 -14.97 3.32 -8.47
C LYS A 169 -13.93 4.28 -9.03
N MET A 170 -12.78 4.40 -8.38
CA MET A 170 -11.68 5.27 -8.86
C MET A 170 -11.20 4.86 -10.25
N ALA A 171 -11.09 3.57 -10.55
CA ALA A 171 -10.70 3.09 -11.88
C ALA A 171 -11.64 3.60 -12.98
N ARG A 172 -12.95 3.58 -12.75
CA ARG A 172 -13.96 4.06 -13.71
C ARG A 172 -13.90 5.56 -13.95
N GLU A 173 -13.58 6.34 -12.92
CA GLU A 173 -13.56 7.81 -13.01
C GLU A 173 -12.23 8.33 -13.58
N LEU A 174 -11.12 7.72 -13.17
CA LEU A 174 -9.79 8.25 -13.45
C LEU A 174 -9.20 7.78 -14.78
N ILE A 175 -9.79 6.77 -15.42
CA ILE A 175 -9.30 6.30 -16.72
C ILE A 175 -9.41 7.36 -17.80
N SER A 176 -10.37 8.26 -17.72
CA SER A 176 -10.54 9.38 -18.66
C SER A 176 -9.39 10.38 -18.63
N VAL A 177 -8.64 10.41 -17.54
CA VAL A 177 -7.42 11.23 -17.37
C VAL A 177 -6.14 10.39 -17.40
N GLY A 178 -6.20 9.15 -17.94
CA GLY A 178 -5.04 8.29 -18.15
C GLY A 178 -4.49 7.63 -16.88
N ILE A 179 -5.28 7.50 -15.83
CA ILE A 179 -4.85 6.89 -14.56
C ILE A 179 -5.51 5.52 -14.40
N ARG A 180 -4.71 4.46 -14.25
CA ARG A 180 -5.14 3.12 -13.89
C ARG A 180 -5.20 2.97 -12.37
N VAL A 181 -6.16 2.21 -11.86
CA VAL A 181 -6.31 1.96 -10.43
C VAL A 181 -6.59 0.48 -10.20
N ASN A 182 -5.74 -0.20 -9.45
CA ASN A 182 -5.90 -1.61 -9.10
C ASN A 182 -5.68 -1.82 -7.60
N ALA A 183 -6.14 -2.95 -7.08
CA ALA A 183 -5.88 -3.38 -5.73
C ALA A 183 -5.08 -4.68 -5.70
N LEU A 184 -4.22 -4.83 -4.69
CA LEU A 184 -3.69 -6.10 -4.25
C LEU A 184 -4.42 -6.53 -2.98
N ALA A 185 -4.74 -7.81 -2.90
CA ALA A 185 -5.28 -8.46 -1.72
C ALA A 185 -4.24 -9.50 -1.22
N PRO A 186 -3.25 -9.08 -0.41
CA PRO A 186 -2.30 -10.00 0.18
C PRO A 186 -2.99 -10.98 1.12
N GLY A 187 -2.48 -12.22 1.14
CA GLY A 187 -2.76 -13.20 2.16
C GLY A 187 -1.80 -13.08 3.35
N PHE A 188 -1.52 -14.21 4.00
CA PHE A 188 -0.67 -14.30 5.17
C PHE A 188 0.78 -13.98 4.83
N THR A 189 1.21 -12.74 5.10
CA THR A 189 2.52 -12.20 4.74
C THR A 189 3.38 -12.02 5.98
N ASP A 190 4.67 -12.36 5.91
CA ASP A 190 5.62 -12.27 7.02
C ASP A 190 6.01 -10.81 7.30
N THR A 191 5.31 -10.21 8.25
CA THR A 191 5.46 -8.81 8.66
C THR A 191 5.22 -8.69 10.17
N ASP A 192 5.60 -7.54 10.74
CA ASP A 192 5.33 -7.23 12.15
C ASP A 192 3.83 -7.34 12.50
N LEU A 193 2.95 -7.16 11.52
CA LEU A 193 1.49 -7.24 11.72
C LEU A 193 1.04 -8.63 12.19
N VAL A 194 1.77 -9.66 11.84
CA VAL A 194 1.45 -11.08 12.16
C VAL A 194 2.48 -11.73 13.07
N SER A 195 3.52 -11.00 13.50
CA SER A 195 4.62 -11.55 14.33
C SER A 195 4.18 -11.95 15.75
N GLY A 196 3.09 -11.37 16.24
CA GLY A 196 2.54 -11.66 17.58
C GLY A 196 1.56 -12.82 17.65
N LEU A 197 1.29 -13.52 16.54
CA LEU A 197 0.38 -14.66 16.51
C LEU A 197 1.00 -15.88 17.20
N SER A 198 0.17 -16.64 17.92
CA SER A 198 0.61 -17.90 18.50
C SER A 198 0.97 -18.93 17.43
N GLU A 199 1.84 -19.89 17.79
CA GLU A 199 2.22 -20.99 16.89
C GLU A 199 1.00 -21.75 16.37
N LYS A 200 0.01 -22.00 17.23
CA LYS A 200 -1.23 -22.70 16.87
C LYS A 200 -1.98 -21.95 15.76
N VAL A 201 -2.20 -20.64 15.95
CA VAL A 201 -2.89 -19.80 14.93
C VAL A 201 -2.07 -19.73 13.65
N THR A 202 -0.74 -19.65 13.76
CA THR A 202 0.14 -19.65 12.60
C THR A 202 -0.01 -20.95 11.80
N GLN A 203 0.02 -22.11 12.44
CA GLN A 203 -0.16 -23.41 11.77
C GLN A 203 -1.54 -23.57 11.14
N GLU A 204 -2.59 -23.13 11.82
CA GLU A 204 -3.95 -23.12 11.27
C GLU A 204 -4.03 -22.27 9.98
N GLN A 205 -3.42 -21.07 9.97
CA GLN A 205 -3.37 -20.22 8.78
C GLN A 205 -2.54 -20.87 7.65
N LEU A 206 -1.39 -21.45 7.97
CA LEU A 206 -0.55 -22.15 6.99
C LEU A 206 -1.26 -23.36 6.37
N GLY A 207 -2.09 -24.06 7.15
CA GLY A 207 -2.89 -25.18 6.67
C GLY A 207 -3.93 -24.79 5.62
N ARG A 208 -4.37 -23.53 5.59
CA ARG A 208 -5.30 -22.98 4.59
C ARG A 208 -4.62 -22.52 3.31
N ILE A 209 -3.30 -22.46 3.27
CA ILE A 209 -2.53 -21.92 2.14
C ILE A 209 -1.94 -23.09 1.34
N LEU A 210 -2.25 -23.19 0.05
CA LEU A 210 -1.73 -24.29 -0.81
C LEU A 210 -0.20 -24.31 -0.86
N MET A 211 0.47 -23.16 -0.77
CA MET A 211 1.94 -23.09 -0.71
C MET A 211 2.52 -23.39 0.67
N HIS A 212 1.70 -23.62 1.71
CA HIS A 212 2.08 -23.97 3.08
C HIS A 212 3.17 -23.08 3.71
N ARG A 213 3.23 -21.81 3.35
CA ARG A 213 4.14 -20.81 3.90
C ARG A 213 3.56 -19.41 3.87
N LYS A 214 4.11 -18.53 4.70
CA LYS A 214 3.88 -17.09 4.58
C LYS A 214 4.47 -16.55 3.28
N ALA A 215 3.84 -15.54 2.70
CA ALA A 215 4.46 -14.76 1.64
C ALA A 215 5.60 -13.90 2.22
N ARG A 216 6.68 -13.72 1.48
CA ARG A 216 7.66 -12.69 1.78
C ARG A 216 7.12 -11.34 1.31
N PRO A 217 7.41 -10.22 2.02
CA PRO A 217 6.98 -8.89 1.61
C PRO A 217 7.37 -8.53 0.17
N GLU A 218 8.53 -9.02 -0.30
CA GLU A 218 9.03 -8.79 -1.66
C GLU A 218 8.17 -9.46 -2.73
N GLU A 219 7.48 -10.56 -2.40
CA GLU A 219 6.57 -11.23 -3.34
C GLU A 219 5.33 -10.37 -3.61
N ILE A 220 4.82 -9.67 -2.58
CA ILE A 220 3.75 -8.69 -2.73
C ILE A 220 4.25 -7.45 -3.49
N ALA A 221 5.44 -6.96 -3.15
CA ALA A 221 6.05 -5.80 -3.77
C ALA A 221 6.33 -6.00 -5.27
N GLY A 222 6.70 -7.22 -5.68
CA GLY A 222 6.90 -7.56 -7.09
C GLY A 222 5.63 -7.42 -7.93
N VAL A 223 4.49 -7.89 -7.40
CA VAL A 223 3.19 -7.74 -8.07
C VAL A 223 2.75 -6.27 -8.10
N ALA A 224 3.02 -5.52 -7.02
CA ALA A 224 2.77 -4.07 -7.01
C ALA A 224 3.57 -3.33 -8.09
N ALA A 225 4.85 -3.68 -8.27
CA ALA A 225 5.71 -3.11 -9.30
C ALA A 225 5.18 -3.43 -10.72
N PHE A 226 4.73 -4.67 -10.97
CA PHE A 226 4.06 -5.03 -12.22
C PHE A 226 2.82 -4.16 -12.47
N LEU A 227 1.91 -4.05 -11.51
CA LEU A 227 0.68 -3.25 -11.67
C LEU A 227 0.95 -1.75 -11.85
N ALA A 228 2.06 -1.25 -11.29
CA ALA A 228 2.51 0.12 -11.46
C ALA A 228 3.19 0.37 -12.82
N SER A 229 3.66 -0.66 -13.50
CA SER A 229 4.41 -0.58 -14.75
C SER A 229 3.53 -0.49 -16.00
N ASP A 230 4.16 -0.19 -17.13
CA ASP A 230 3.49 -0.15 -18.44
C ASP A 230 3.12 -1.56 -18.95
N MET A 231 3.71 -2.64 -18.39
CA MET A 231 3.28 -4.01 -18.67
C MET A 231 1.82 -4.27 -18.24
N ALA A 232 1.31 -3.50 -17.28
CA ALA A 232 -0.08 -3.56 -16.84
C ALA A 232 -0.97 -2.49 -17.53
N SER A 233 -0.59 -2.00 -18.72
CA SER A 233 -1.30 -0.90 -19.41
C SER A 233 -2.76 -1.19 -19.71
N TYR A 234 -3.17 -2.46 -19.82
CA TYR A 234 -4.56 -2.88 -20.03
C TYR A 234 -5.24 -3.45 -18.77
N VAL A 235 -4.64 -3.20 -17.58
CA VAL A 235 -5.14 -3.68 -16.29
C VAL A 235 -5.60 -2.49 -15.45
N THR A 236 -6.92 -2.37 -15.22
CA THR A 236 -7.51 -1.37 -14.33
C THR A 236 -8.80 -1.90 -13.69
N GLY A 237 -9.12 -1.46 -12.48
CA GLY A 237 -10.31 -1.87 -11.72
C GLY A 237 -10.24 -3.28 -11.14
N GLN A 238 -9.08 -3.93 -11.20
CA GLN A 238 -8.90 -5.31 -10.76
C GLN A 238 -8.48 -5.40 -9.29
N VAL A 239 -8.81 -6.54 -8.68
CA VAL A 239 -8.38 -6.93 -7.34
C VAL A 239 -7.62 -8.24 -7.48
N TRP A 240 -6.30 -8.17 -7.28
CA TRP A 240 -5.42 -9.33 -7.45
C TRP A 240 -5.10 -9.96 -6.10
N ARG A 241 -5.50 -11.19 -5.90
CA ARG A 241 -5.10 -11.98 -4.74
C ARG A 241 -3.62 -12.37 -4.90
N VAL A 242 -2.86 -12.18 -3.83
CA VAL A 242 -1.44 -12.61 -3.73
C VAL A 242 -1.30 -13.32 -2.39
N ASP A 243 -1.74 -14.56 -2.33
CA ASP A 243 -2.08 -15.26 -1.08
C ASP A 243 -1.59 -16.73 -1.04
N GLY A 244 -0.82 -17.18 -2.03
CA GLY A 244 -0.31 -18.54 -2.08
C GLY A 244 -1.39 -19.61 -2.27
N GLY A 245 -2.58 -19.22 -2.79
CA GLY A 245 -3.72 -20.13 -2.93
C GLY A 245 -4.45 -20.35 -1.60
N MET A 246 -4.69 -19.31 -0.84
CA MET A 246 -5.43 -19.35 0.41
C MET A 246 -6.90 -19.69 0.14
N LEU A 247 -7.40 -20.75 0.82
CA LEU A 247 -8.75 -21.32 0.73
C LEU A 247 -9.65 -20.79 1.84
#